data_e154a9ff8907bebae3bf98b7756ce6cc
#
_entry.id   e154a9ff8907bebae3bf98b7756ce6cc
#
_cell.length_a   1.000
_cell.length_b   1.000
_cell.length_c   1.000
_cell.angle_alpha   90.00
_cell.angle_beta   90.00
_cell.angle_gamma   90.00
#
_symmetry.space_group_name_H-M   'P 1'
#
loop_
_entity.id
_entity.type
_entity.pdbx_description
1 polymer ?
#
loop_
_entity_poly.entity_id
_entity_poly.type
_entity_poly.pdbx_seq_one_letter_code
_entity_poly.pdbx_strand_id
1 'polypeptide(L)'
;FAEANGQPWVINMSFGGHMGPHDGLTLYDQSMSALSGEGGILVAALGNEYDQSLHAGYSFTAAGEVKDFVVIPSADRSYYGTISLWAQHADGQKHLTIKPFLMSGRNKYYITSSNITSAGGTYWEAVDPYSKKQGCEISVPMTRLYSNAGIKSSNYYLGVEVTATDPADVHAWTLQGGGTFASRLTGADCVKGDNKYQVGEGAATIPRCVSVASYNTSKSITSAIDGGTYS
;
A
#
# COMPACT_ATOMS: atom_id res chain seq x y z
N PHE A 1 0.28 25.91 19.89
CA PHE A 1 -0.67 26.76 20.64
C PHE A 1 -0.99 26.13 22.00
N ALA A 2 -1.51 24.90 22.07
CA ALA A 2 -1.93 24.27 23.32
C ALA A 2 -0.76 24.12 24.32
N GLU A 3 0.38 23.57 23.89
CA GLU A 3 1.56 23.42 24.74
C GLU A 3 2.08 24.77 25.27
N ALA A 4 2.12 25.79 24.40
CA ALA A 4 2.55 27.15 24.82
C ALA A 4 1.61 27.78 25.85
N ASN A 5 0.41 27.27 26.02
CA ASN A 5 -0.58 27.71 26.98
C ASN A 5 -0.80 26.69 28.12
N GLY A 6 -0.02 25.65 28.20
CA GLY A 6 -0.15 24.60 29.22
C GLY A 6 -1.49 23.83 29.12
N GLN A 7 -2.06 23.73 27.93
CA GLN A 7 -3.34 23.07 27.69
C GLN A 7 -3.14 21.67 27.10
N PRO A 8 -3.91 20.67 27.52
CA PRO A 8 -3.94 19.37 26.86
C PRO A 8 -4.57 19.50 25.47
N TRP A 9 -4.21 18.57 24.57
CA TRP A 9 -4.74 18.55 23.21
C TRP A 9 -5.03 17.11 22.74
N VAL A 10 -5.98 16.99 21.83
CA VAL A 10 -6.29 15.76 21.11
C VAL A 10 -6.36 16.08 19.64
N ILE A 11 -5.65 15.29 18.82
CA ILE A 11 -5.75 15.36 17.36
C ILE A 11 -6.45 14.10 16.86
N ASN A 12 -7.57 14.26 16.16
CA ASN A 12 -8.26 13.18 15.46
C ASN A 12 -7.82 13.12 14.01
N MET A 13 -7.35 11.94 13.57
CA MET A 13 -6.85 11.65 12.24
C MET A 13 -7.76 10.60 11.59
N SER A 14 -8.87 11.05 10.97
CA SER A 14 -9.79 10.18 10.23
C SER A 14 -9.32 10.04 8.77
N PHE A 15 -8.08 9.66 8.57
CA PHE A 15 -7.45 9.41 7.28
C PHE A 15 -6.40 8.30 7.43
N GLY A 16 -5.93 7.80 6.32
CA GLY A 16 -4.87 6.80 6.23
C GLY A 16 -4.62 6.44 4.78
N GLY A 17 -3.71 5.55 4.55
CA GLY A 17 -3.36 5.02 3.23
C GLY A 17 -2.67 3.68 3.38
N HIS A 18 -2.12 3.18 2.28
CA HIS A 18 -1.39 1.90 2.27
C HIS A 18 -0.02 2.04 1.58
N MET A 19 0.54 3.28 1.55
CA MET A 19 1.91 3.51 1.09
C MET A 19 2.83 3.55 2.31
N GLY A 20 3.84 2.69 2.34
CA GLY A 20 4.77 2.57 3.45
C GLY A 20 4.90 1.14 3.98
N PRO A 21 5.82 0.93 4.95
CA PRO A 21 6.15 -0.40 5.48
C PRO A 21 5.17 -0.95 6.53
N HIS A 22 4.17 -0.19 6.95
CA HIS A 22 3.17 -0.54 7.96
C HIS A 22 3.75 -0.98 9.31
N ASP A 23 4.87 -0.39 9.74
CA ASP A 23 5.60 -0.77 10.94
C ASP A 23 5.76 0.34 11.99
N GLY A 24 5.28 1.54 11.68
CA GLY A 24 5.39 2.69 12.58
C GLY A 24 6.81 3.26 12.70
N LEU A 25 7.72 2.90 11.79
CA LEU A 25 9.13 3.29 11.85
C LEU A 25 9.54 4.32 10.80
N THR A 26 8.63 4.77 9.94
CA THR A 26 8.94 5.85 8.99
C THR A 26 9.29 7.14 9.72
N LEU A 27 9.97 8.07 9.04
CA LEU A 27 10.23 9.39 9.61
C LEU A 27 8.95 10.08 10.05
N TYR A 28 7.87 9.93 9.26
CA TYR A 28 6.57 10.49 9.58
C TYR A 28 6.02 9.92 10.89
N ASP A 29 5.97 8.58 11.03
CA ASP A 29 5.46 7.90 12.21
C ASP A 29 6.24 8.29 13.48
N GLN A 30 7.58 8.32 13.38
CA GLN A 30 8.44 8.71 14.48
C GLN A 30 8.22 10.19 14.87
N SER A 31 8.10 11.08 13.90
CA SER A 31 7.87 12.50 14.14
C SER A 31 6.51 12.74 14.80
N MET A 32 5.46 12.08 14.29
CA MET A 32 4.12 12.17 14.88
C MET A 32 4.08 11.55 16.28
N SER A 33 4.73 10.41 16.48
CA SER A 33 4.85 9.77 17.79
C SER A 33 5.57 10.66 18.81
N ALA A 34 6.56 11.44 18.38
CA ALA A 34 7.27 12.36 19.25
C ALA A 34 6.41 13.55 19.72
N LEU A 35 5.35 13.89 18.99
CA LEU A 35 4.40 14.92 19.37
C LEU A 35 3.43 14.44 20.48
N SER A 36 3.19 13.12 20.57
CA SER A 36 2.29 12.56 21.56
C SER A 36 3.02 12.30 22.89
N GLY A 37 2.33 12.52 24.00
CA GLY A 37 2.91 12.35 25.32
C GLY A 37 1.96 12.84 26.42
N GLU A 38 2.53 13.25 27.56
CA GLU A 38 1.73 13.80 28.64
C GLU A 38 1.00 15.06 28.17
N GLY A 39 -0.34 15.06 28.25
CA GLY A 39 -1.20 16.14 27.78
C GLY A 39 -1.48 16.17 26.27
N GLY A 40 -0.85 15.29 25.47
CA GLY A 40 -1.06 15.24 24.02
C GLY A 40 -1.45 13.85 23.50
N ILE A 41 -2.62 13.72 22.85
CA ILE A 41 -3.16 12.44 22.36
C ILE A 41 -3.40 12.52 20.87
N LEU A 42 -2.90 11.50 20.15
CA LEU A 42 -3.25 11.22 18.76
C LEU A 42 -4.29 10.09 18.71
N VAL A 43 -5.33 10.27 17.93
CA VAL A 43 -6.38 9.27 17.68
C VAL A 43 -6.52 9.07 16.18
N ALA A 44 -6.45 7.84 15.71
CA ALA A 44 -6.50 7.52 14.27
C ALA A 44 -7.51 6.42 13.94
N ALA A 45 -8.11 6.51 12.75
CA ALA A 45 -8.92 5.44 12.20
C ALA A 45 -8.04 4.31 11.66
N LEU A 46 -8.44 3.05 11.88
CA LEU A 46 -7.74 1.87 11.34
C LEU A 46 -7.92 1.69 9.83
N GLY A 47 -8.92 2.30 9.22
CA GLY A 47 -9.28 2.13 7.81
C GLY A 47 -10.63 1.45 7.64
N ASN A 48 -11.11 1.41 6.39
CA ASN A 48 -12.43 0.90 6.00
C ASN A 48 -12.33 -0.27 4.98
N GLU A 49 -11.14 -0.78 4.73
CA GLU A 49 -10.82 -1.64 3.59
C GLU A 49 -10.69 -3.12 3.96
N TYR A 50 -11.19 -3.53 5.12
CA TYR A 50 -10.97 -4.88 5.69
C TYR A 50 -11.42 -6.04 4.80
N ASP A 51 -12.33 -5.80 3.87
CA ASP A 51 -12.90 -6.79 2.94
C ASP A 51 -12.28 -6.73 1.53
N GLN A 52 -11.34 -5.81 1.30
CA GLN A 52 -10.70 -5.62 0.01
C GLN A 52 -9.34 -6.34 -0.02
N SER A 53 -8.99 -6.91 -1.17
CA SER A 53 -7.67 -7.55 -1.37
C SER A 53 -6.60 -6.50 -1.72
N LEU A 54 -6.36 -5.56 -0.81
CA LEU A 54 -5.37 -4.49 -1.00
C LEU A 54 -3.95 -4.90 -0.58
N HIS A 55 -3.81 -6.04 0.08
CA HIS A 55 -2.54 -6.59 0.52
C HIS A 55 -2.21 -7.87 -0.25
N ALA A 56 -0.92 -8.14 -0.43
CA ALA A 56 -0.38 -9.40 -0.89
C ALA A 56 0.95 -9.67 -0.18
N GLY A 57 1.08 -10.85 0.41
CA GLY A 57 2.30 -11.26 1.11
C GLY A 57 2.88 -12.55 0.56
N TYR A 58 4.22 -12.64 0.56
CA TYR A 58 4.94 -13.85 0.15
C TYR A 58 6.25 -14.02 0.93
N SER A 59 6.49 -15.26 1.38
CA SER A 59 7.75 -15.65 2.02
C SER A 59 8.63 -16.35 0.99
N PHE A 60 9.68 -15.66 0.54
CA PHE A 60 10.71 -16.26 -0.30
C PHE A 60 11.59 -17.17 0.56
N THR A 61 11.78 -18.41 0.12
CA THR A 61 12.52 -19.44 0.86
C THR A 61 13.94 -19.63 0.38
N ALA A 62 14.26 -19.16 -0.83
CA ALA A 62 15.57 -19.32 -1.44
C ALA A 62 15.94 -18.14 -2.36
N ALA A 63 17.24 -17.90 -2.49
CA ALA A 63 17.78 -17.01 -3.50
C ALA A 63 17.39 -17.47 -4.91
N GLY A 64 17.08 -16.51 -5.78
CA GLY A 64 16.67 -16.75 -7.17
C GLY A 64 15.19 -17.09 -7.34
N GLU A 65 14.43 -17.23 -6.26
CA GLU A 65 12.98 -17.39 -6.34
C GLU A 65 12.32 -16.10 -6.87
N VAL A 66 11.36 -16.25 -7.80
CA VAL A 66 10.70 -15.12 -8.49
C VAL A 66 9.21 -15.15 -8.27
N LYS A 67 8.62 -13.99 -7.92
CA LYS A 67 7.17 -13.80 -7.80
C LYS A 67 6.74 -12.47 -8.38
N ASP A 68 5.48 -12.45 -8.86
CA ASP A 68 4.84 -11.27 -9.43
C ASP A 68 3.76 -10.73 -8.48
N PHE A 69 3.85 -9.46 -8.17
CA PHE A 69 2.80 -8.71 -7.48
C PHE A 69 2.08 -7.85 -8.52
N VAL A 70 0.83 -8.20 -8.84
CA VAL A 70 0.08 -7.56 -9.94
C VAL A 70 -1.21 -6.98 -9.42
N VAL A 71 -1.45 -5.69 -9.69
CA VAL A 71 -2.66 -4.97 -9.32
C VAL A 71 -3.65 -4.99 -10.48
N ILE A 72 -4.83 -5.56 -10.23
CA ILE A 72 -5.97 -5.51 -11.13
C ILE A 72 -6.75 -4.24 -10.83
N PRO A 73 -6.96 -3.35 -11.80
CA PRO A 73 -7.68 -2.11 -11.59
C PRO A 73 -9.13 -2.34 -11.18
N SER A 74 -9.68 -1.43 -10.40
CA SER A 74 -11.11 -1.28 -10.22
C SER A 74 -11.78 -0.96 -11.58
N ALA A 75 -13.11 -1.08 -11.67
CA ALA A 75 -13.86 -0.86 -12.93
C ALA A 75 -13.73 0.57 -13.48
N ASP A 76 -13.40 1.53 -12.65
CA ASP A 76 -13.11 2.90 -13.09
C ASP A 76 -11.66 3.00 -13.59
N ARG A 77 -11.52 3.16 -14.90
CA ARG A 77 -10.23 3.12 -15.60
C ARG A 77 -9.42 4.43 -15.57
N SER A 78 -9.91 5.46 -14.95
CA SER A 78 -9.21 6.73 -14.76
C SER A 78 -8.28 6.74 -13.53
N TYR A 79 -7.84 5.59 -13.08
CA TYR A 79 -7.16 5.38 -11.81
C TYR A 79 -5.63 5.50 -11.89
N TYR A 80 -5.05 5.70 -10.73
CA TYR A 80 -3.62 5.51 -10.49
C TYR A 80 -3.35 4.03 -10.18
N GLY A 81 -2.38 3.44 -10.87
CA GLY A 81 -1.79 2.18 -10.45
C GLY A 81 -0.84 2.46 -9.30
N THR A 82 -1.02 1.80 -8.16
CA THR A 82 -0.18 1.98 -6.99
C THR A 82 0.31 0.65 -6.47
N ILE A 83 1.58 0.58 -6.12
CA ILE A 83 2.20 -0.56 -5.42
C ILE A 83 3.17 0.02 -4.40
N SER A 84 3.01 -0.36 -3.14
CA SER A 84 3.97 -0.15 -2.05
C SER A 84 4.43 -1.52 -1.58
N LEU A 85 5.67 -1.89 -1.87
CA LEU A 85 6.23 -3.22 -1.60
C LEU A 85 7.43 -3.09 -0.68
N TRP A 86 7.49 -3.93 0.36
CA TRP A 86 8.49 -3.86 1.41
C TRP A 86 8.99 -5.24 1.83
N ALA A 87 10.32 -5.42 1.83
CA ALA A 87 10.95 -6.53 2.53
C ALA A 87 10.81 -6.32 4.05
N GLN A 88 10.57 -7.39 4.80
CA GLN A 88 10.38 -7.27 6.24
C GLN A 88 11.69 -7.29 7.05
N HIS A 89 12.83 -7.53 6.43
CA HIS A 89 14.13 -7.41 7.05
C HIS A 89 14.51 -5.95 7.30
N ALA A 90 14.75 -5.60 8.55
CA ALA A 90 15.12 -4.24 9.00
C ALA A 90 16.63 -4.15 9.32
N ASP A 91 17.46 -4.66 8.41
CA ASP A 91 18.93 -4.75 8.59
C ASP A 91 19.72 -3.74 7.75
N GLY A 92 19.02 -2.92 6.97
CA GLY A 92 19.64 -1.91 6.14
C GLY A 92 20.22 -2.45 4.83
N GLN A 93 19.90 -3.69 4.45
CA GLN A 93 20.39 -4.32 3.23
C GLN A 93 19.30 -4.48 2.16
N LYS A 94 19.71 -4.74 0.92
CA LYS A 94 18.80 -5.09 -0.16
C LYS A 94 18.75 -6.62 -0.29
N HIS A 95 17.54 -7.15 -0.18
CA HIS A 95 17.23 -8.59 -0.30
C HIS A 95 16.47 -8.93 -1.57
N LEU A 96 16.08 -7.91 -2.35
CA LEU A 96 15.21 -8.06 -3.50
C LEU A 96 15.78 -7.33 -4.72
N THR A 97 15.64 -7.94 -5.89
CA THR A 97 15.68 -7.24 -7.18
C THR A 97 14.24 -7.03 -7.64
N ILE A 98 13.87 -5.80 -7.93
CA ILE A 98 12.50 -5.40 -8.24
C ILE A 98 12.46 -4.83 -9.66
N LYS A 99 11.56 -5.34 -10.51
CA LYS A 99 11.41 -4.89 -11.90
C LYS A 99 9.95 -4.57 -12.18
N PRO A 100 9.57 -3.31 -12.39
CA PRO A 100 8.21 -2.96 -12.76
C PRO A 100 7.89 -3.42 -14.19
N PHE A 101 6.66 -3.83 -14.39
CA PHE A 101 6.16 -4.26 -15.71
C PHE A 101 4.66 -3.93 -15.88
N LEU A 102 4.23 -3.98 -17.13
CA LEU A 102 2.83 -4.02 -17.52
C LEU A 102 2.49 -5.43 -18.00
N MET A 103 1.39 -6.00 -17.50
CA MET A 103 0.94 -7.36 -17.84
C MET A 103 -0.32 -7.33 -18.70
N SER A 104 -0.31 -8.09 -19.80
CA SER A 104 -1.50 -8.38 -20.60
C SER A 104 -1.58 -9.87 -20.89
N GLY A 105 -2.62 -10.52 -20.37
CA GLY A 105 -2.69 -11.98 -20.37
C GLY A 105 -1.53 -12.59 -19.58
N ARG A 106 -0.64 -13.30 -20.29
CA ARG A 106 0.61 -13.87 -19.72
C ARG A 106 1.87 -13.11 -20.13
N ASN A 107 1.74 -12.06 -20.93
CA ASN A 107 2.88 -11.32 -21.45
C ASN A 107 3.26 -10.19 -20.50
N LYS A 108 4.53 -10.08 -20.16
CA LYS A 108 5.12 -8.99 -19.39
C LYS A 108 5.85 -8.04 -20.31
N TYR A 109 5.62 -6.75 -20.12
CA TYR A 109 6.31 -5.65 -20.78
C TYR A 109 7.02 -4.84 -19.69
N TYR A 110 8.31 -5.08 -19.52
CA TYR A 110 9.09 -4.37 -18.51
C TYR A 110 9.14 -2.87 -18.82
N ILE A 111 8.96 -2.09 -17.79
CA ILE A 111 9.02 -0.63 -17.83
C ILE A 111 10.11 -0.14 -16.88
N THR A 112 10.56 1.08 -17.10
CA THR A 112 11.61 1.71 -16.29
C THR A 112 11.01 2.78 -15.38
N SER A 113 11.79 3.24 -14.40
CA SER A 113 11.45 4.41 -13.60
C SER A 113 11.19 5.64 -14.49
N SER A 114 11.93 5.79 -15.59
CA SER A 114 11.72 6.88 -16.56
C SER A 114 10.36 6.79 -17.27
N ASN A 115 9.86 5.61 -17.59
CA ASN A 115 8.50 5.47 -18.15
C ASN A 115 7.44 5.94 -17.16
N ILE A 116 7.62 5.61 -15.87
CA ILE A 116 6.70 5.98 -14.80
C ILE A 116 6.73 7.49 -14.58
N THR A 117 7.91 8.09 -14.40
CA THR A 117 8.04 9.52 -14.15
C THR A 117 7.62 10.38 -15.35
N SER A 118 7.92 9.97 -16.58
CA SER A 118 7.46 10.65 -17.79
C SER A 118 5.93 10.61 -17.95
N ALA A 119 5.26 9.62 -17.37
CA ALA A 119 3.81 9.56 -17.30
C ALA A 119 3.21 10.46 -16.21
N GLY A 120 4.04 11.16 -15.45
CA GLY A 120 3.62 12.00 -14.32
C GLY A 120 3.41 11.20 -13.03
N GLY A 121 3.97 10.00 -12.95
CA GLY A 121 3.97 9.15 -11.76
C GLY A 121 5.23 9.35 -10.90
N THR A 122 5.25 8.64 -9.78
CA THR A 122 6.39 8.54 -8.87
C THR A 122 6.93 7.11 -8.84
N TYR A 123 8.23 6.99 -8.77
CA TYR A 123 8.95 5.74 -8.54
C TYR A 123 10.02 5.97 -7.48
N TRP A 124 10.01 5.15 -6.47
CA TRP A 124 11.04 5.13 -5.45
C TRP A 124 11.41 3.67 -5.17
N GLU A 125 12.70 3.38 -5.06
CA GLU A 125 13.24 2.09 -4.64
C GLU A 125 14.54 2.32 -3.90
N ALA A 126 14.54 2.05 -2.62
CA ALA A 126 15.72 2.16 -1.78
C ALA A 126 15.58 1.34 -0.48
N VAL A 127 16.63 1.33 0.32
CA VAL A 127 16.52 1.00 1.74
C VAL A 127 16.13 2.27 2.48
N ASP A 128 15.02 2.22 3.19
CA ASP A 128 14.56 3.35 3.99
C ASP A 128 15.51 3.58 5.18
N PRO A 129 16.00 4.80 5.40
CA PRO A 129 17.00 5.06 6.43
C PRO A 129 16.46 4.95 7.86
N TYR A 130 15.15 4.96 8.05
CA TYR A 130 14.48 4.91 9.36
C TYR A 130 14.03 3.50 9.70
N SER A 131 13.20 2.87 8.88
CA SER A 131 12.74 1.49 9.10
C SER A 131 13.84 0.45 8.83
N LYS A 132 14.90 0.83 8.10
CA LYS A 132 15.98 -0.07 7.65
C LYS A 132 15.53 -1.19 6.72
N LYS A 133 14.32 -1.08 6.16
CA LYS A 133 13.74 -2.04 5.22
C LYS A 133 13.96 -1.59 3.78
N GLN A 134 14.17 -2.54 2.87
CA GLN A 134 14.11 -2.28 1.44
C GLN A 134 12.66 -2.13 1.01
N GLY A 135 12.36 -1.03 0.32
CA GLY A 135 11.04 -0.76 -0.24
C GLY A 135 11.08 -0.35 -1.71
N CYS A 136 9.94 -0.51 -2.36
CA CYS A 136 9.65 0.03 -3.69
C CYS A 136 8.24 0.60 -3.70
N GLU A 137 8.12 1.86 -4.08
CA GLU A 137 6.84 2.54 -4.19
C GLU A 137 6.63 3.09 -5.59
N ILE A 138 5.47 2.74 -6.15
CA ILE A 138 5.03 3.17 -7.48
C ILE A 138 3.65 3.80 -7.34
N SER A 139 3.48 4.99 -7.91
CA SER A 139 2.17 5.61 -8.10
C SER A 139 2.15 6.28 -9.46
N VAL A 140 1.28 5.85 -10.37
CA VAL A 140 1.32 6.31 -11.76
C VAL A 140 -0.08 6.39 -12.39
N PRO A 141 -0.40 7.48 -13.14
CA PRO A 141 -1.63 7.54 -13.92
C PRO A 141 -1.55 6.57 -15.10
N MET A 142 -2.30 5.48 -15.03
CA MET A 142 -2.20 4.34 -15.94
C MET A 142 -2.46 4.70 -17.39
N THR A 143 -3.41 5.59 -17.67
CA THR A 143 -3.71 6.04 -19.04
C THR A 143 -2.51 6.71 -19.72
N ARG A 144 -1.74 7.51 -18.98
CA ARG A 144 -0.52 8.16 -19.47
C ARG A 144 0.62 7.16 -19.62
N LEU A 145 0.72 6.21 -18.70
CA LEU A 145 1.74 5.16 -18.75
C LEU A 145 1.55 4.30 -20.02
N TYR A 146 0.35 3.91 -20.35
CA TYR A 146 0.06 3.18 -21.59
C TYR A 146 0.49 3.96 -22.82
N SER A 147 0.11 5.24 -22.90
CA SER A 147 0.47 6.09 -24.02
C SER A 147 2.00 6.22 -24.18
N ASN A 148 2.71 6.46 -23.09
CA ASN A 148 4.18 6.61 -23.10
C ASN A 148 4.92 5.32 -23.40
N ALA A 149 4.37 4.17 -23.04
CA ALA A 149 4.91 2.87 -23.38
C ALA A 149 4.55 2.39 -24.78
N GLY A 150 3.83 3.20 -25.58
CA GLY A 150 3.38 2.83 -26.93
C GLY A 150 2.31 1.74 -26.95
N ILE A 151 1.63 1.52 -25.80
CA ILE A 151 0.63 0.47 -25.64
C ILE A 151 -0.75 1.02 -25.98
N LYS A 152 -1.38 0.43 -26.99
CA LYS A 152 -2.70 0.89 -27.50
C LYS A 152 -3.90 0.29 -26.77
N SER A 153 -3.70 -0.60 -25.81
CA SER A 153 -4.78 -1.34 -25.13
C SER A 153 -4.86 -0.96 -23.67
N SER A 154 -6.08 -0.78 -23.16
CA SER A 154 -6.37 -0.55 -21.73
C SER A 154 -6.42 -1.84 -20.90
N ASN A 155 -6.04 -2.98 -21.45
CA ASN A 155 -6.09 -4.29 -20.77
C ASN A 155 -4.74 -4.71 -20.19
N TYR A 156 -3.97 -3.75 -19.71
CA TYR A 156 -2.70 -4.00 -19.02
C TYR A 156 -2.83 -3.70 -17.54
N TYR A 157 -2.18 -4.51 -16.75
CA TYR A 157 -2.12 -4.40 -15.30
C TYR A 157 -0.72 -3.97 -14.86
N LEU A 158 -0.64 -3.09 -13.89
CA LEU A 158 0.64 -2.73 -13.26
C LEU A 158 1.10 -3.89 -12.38
N GLY A 159 2.37 -4.26 -12.50
CA GLY A 159 2.98 -5.25 -11.64
C GLY A 159 4.45 -4.96 -11.36
N VAL A 160 4.96 -5.66 -10.37
CA VAL A 160 6.39 -5.75 -10.08
C VAL A 160 6.79 -7.22 -9.99
N GLU A 161 7.85 -7.57 -10.72
CA GLU A 161 8.54 -8.85 -10.58
C GLU A 161 9.58 -8.71 -9.49
N VAL A 162 9.51 -9.58 -8.52
CA VAL A 162 10.42 -9.61 -7.38
C VAL A 162 11.24 -10.88 -7.43
N THR A 163 12.56 -10.73 -7.46
CA THR A 163 13.51 -11.84 -7.32
C THR A 163 14.23 -11.69 -5.99
N ALA A 164 14.13 -12.69 -5.13
CA ALA A 164 14.85 -12.72 -3.88
C ALA A 164 16.34 -12.99 -4.08
N THR A 165 17.21 -12.26 -3.40
CA THR A 165 18.66 -12.54 -3.35
C THR A 165 19.02 -13.48 -2.21
N ASP A 166 18.16 -13.60 -1.23
CA ASP A 166 18.19 -14.50 -0.08
C ASP A 166 16.76 -14.69 0.47
N PRO A 167 16.50 -15.60 1.42
CA PRO A 167 15.18 -15.75 2.00
C PRO A 167 14.66 -14.43 2.59
N ALA A 168 13.44 -14.06 2.23
CA ALA A 168 12.85 -12.79 2.67
C ALA A 168 11.32 -12.87 2.72
N ASP A 169 10.73 -12.30 3.77
CA ASP A 169 9.30 -12.01 3.80
C ASP A 169 9.04 -10.67 3.14
N VAL A 170 8.04 -10.65 2.26
CA VAL A 170 7.67 -9.47 1.48
C VAL A 170 6.19 -9.21 1.61
N HIS A 171 5.84 -7.96 1.89
CA HIS A 171 4.48 -7.47 1.89
C HIS A 171 4.32 -6.35 0.87
N ALA A 172 3.20 -6.35 0.19
CA ALA A 172 2.85 -5.32 -0.77
C ALA A 172 1.42 -4.85 -0.54
N TRP A 173 1.21 -3.55 -0.72
CA TRP A 173 -0.09 -2.91 -0.62
C TRP A 173 -0.40 -2.09 -1.88
N THR A 174 -1.70 -1.90 -2.14
CA THR A 174 -2.21 -0.94 -3.12
C THR A 174 -3.22 -0.01 -2.44
N LEU A 175 -3.50 1.13 -3.04
CA LEU A 175 -4.45 2.08 -2.48
C LEU A 175 -5.90 1.70 -2.81
N GLN A 176 -6.82 2.05 -1.92
CA GLN A 176 -8.25 2.00 -2.18
C GLN A 176 -8.58 2.80 -3.45
N GLY A 177 -9.39 2.20 -4.33
CA GLY A 177 -9.70 2.78 -5.64
C GLY A 177 -8.63 2.57 -6.72
N GLY A 178 -7.40 2.20 -6.35
CA GLY A 178 -6.31 1.87 -7.30
C GLY A 178 -6.41 0.47 -7.89
N GLY A 179 -7.22 -0.40 -7.30
CA GLY A 179 -7.38 -1.79 -7.69
C GLY A 179 -7.13 -2.75 -6.53
N THR A 180 -7.03 -4.04 -6.84
CA THR A 180 -6.74 -5.11 -5.88
C THR A 180 -5.63 -6.00 -6.41
N PHE A 181 -4.90 -6.69 -5.54
CA PHE A 181 -3.95 -7.70 -5.99
C PHE A 181 -4.67 -8.88 -6.62
N ALA A 182 -4.07 -9.42 -7.66
CA ALA A 182 -4.65 -10.47 -8.47
C ALA A 182 -4.99 -11.72 -7.66
N SER A 183 -6.29 -12.06 -7.58
CA SER A 183 -6.73 -13.37 -7.05
C SER A 183 -6.90 -14.43 -8.15
N ARG A 184 -6.92 -14.05 -9.42
CA ARG A 184 -7.35 -14.88 -10.56
C ARG A 184 -6.49 -14.80 -11.82
N LEU A 185 -5.36 -14.10 -11.79
CA LEU A 185 -4.46 -14.14 -12.96
C LEU A 185 -3.85 -15.54 -13.05
N THR A 186 -4.12 -16.21 -14.16
CA THR A 186 -3.67 -17.57 -14.45
C THR A 186 -2.21 -17.60 -14.90
N GLY A 187 -1.32 -17.02 -14.09
CA GLY A 187 0.13 -17.18 -14.19
C GLY A 187 0.62 -17.85 -12.92
N ALA A 188 1.45 -18.85 -13.01
CA ALA A 188 1.88 -19.66 -11.87
C ALA A 188 2.62 -18.87 -10.79
N ASP A 189 3.08 -17.64 -11.10
CA ASP A 189 3.97 -16.86 -10.24
C ASP A 189 3.33 -15.62 -9.61
N CYS A 190 2.06 -15.33 -9.91
CA CYS A 190 1.36 -14.19 -9.30
C CYS A 190 0.98 -14.48 -7.85
N VAL A 191 1.38 -13.59 -6.93
CA VAL A 191 0.99 -13.64 -5.55
C VAL A 191 -0.48 -13.24 -5.42
N LYS A 192 -1.27 -14.04 -4.69
CA LYS A 192 -2.68 -13.75 -4.46
C LYS A 192 -2.83 -12.62 -3.45
N GLY A 193 -3.73 -11.70 -3.75
CA GLY A 193 -4.16 -10.71 -2.79
C GLY A 193 -4.94 -11.31 -1.61
N ASP A 194 -4.81 -10.69 -0.47
CA ASP A 194 -5.57 -11.00 0.74
C ASP A 194 -6.03 -9.72 1.45
N ASN A 195 -6.75 -9.88 2.54
CA ASN A 195 -7.25 -8.79 3.37
C ASN A 195 -6.54 -8.71 4.74
N LYS A 196 -5.32 -9.17 4.83
CA LYS A 196 -4.48 -9.09 6.03
C LYS A 196 -3.70 -7.79 6.04
N TYR A 197 -3.22 -7.41 7.22
CA TYR A 197 -2.31 -6.27 7.39
C TYR A 197 -2.81 -4.95 6.78
N GLN A 198 -4.12 -4.69 6.86
CA GLN A 198 -4.76 -3.51 6.26
C GLN A 198 -5.01 -2.37 7.24
N VAL A 199 -4.23 -2.29 8.30
CA VAL A 199 -4.19 -1.10 9.17
C VAL A 199 -3.61 0.07 8.39
N GLY A 200 -4.31 1.19 8.38
CA GLY A 200 -3.91 2.36 7.58
C GLY A 200 -2.54 2.91 7.97
N GLU A 201 -1.64 2.98 7.00
CA GLU A 201 -0.33 3.59 7.13
C GLU A 201 -0.44 5.11 7.29
N GLY A 202 0.51 5.70 8.01
CA GLY A 202 0.62 7.15 8.20
C GLY A 202 -0.37 7.76 9.19
N ALA A 203 -1.18 6.93 9.84
CA ALA A 203 -2.04 7.36 10.96
C ALA A 203 -2.12 6.28 12.02
N ALA A 204 -2.74 5.14 11.73
CA ALA A 204 -2.97 4.07 12.71
C ALA A 204 -1.70 3.26 13.06
N THR A 205 -0.66 3.34 12.25
CA THR A 205 0.66 2.73 12.50
C THR A 205 1.55 3.55 13.42
N ILE A 206 1.22 4.82 13.68
CA ILE A 206 2.02 5.71 14.54
C ILE A 206 2.13 5.11 15.96
N PRO A 207 3.34 4.86 16.47
CA PRO A 207 3.52 4.48 17.86
C PRO A 207 2.90 5.53 18.80
N ARG A 208 2.35 5.21 19.93
CA ARG A 208 1.64 6.12 20.84
C ARG A 208 0.40 6.81 20.26
N CYS A 209 -0.18 6.25 19.19
CA CYS A 209 -1.49 6.65 18.71
C CYS A 209 -2.57 5.71 19.25
N VAL A 210 -3.73 6.25 19.55
CA VAL A 210 -4.92 5.45 19.85
C VAL A 210 -5.59 5.09 18.54
N SER A 211 -5.39 3.85 18.06
CA SER A 211 -5.96 3.37 16.81
C SER A 211 -7.37 2.81 17.06
N VAL A 212 -8.35 3.36 16.35
CA VAL A 212 -9.78 3.08 16.56
C VAL A 212 -10.37 2.34 15.37
N ALA A 213 -10.93 1.15 15.63
CA ALA A 213 -11.74 0.40 14.68
C ALA A 213 -13.22 0.66 14.89
N SER A 214 -14.00 0.58 13.82
CA SER A 214 -15.46 0.50 13.91
C SER A 214 -15.91 -0.95 13.89
N TYR A 215 -17.07 -1.23 14.49
CA TYR A 215 -17.76 -2.50 14.32
C TYR A 215 -19.26 -2.27 14.23
N ASN A 216 -19.94 -3.13 13.48
CA ASN A 216 -21.39 -3.07 13.39
C ASN A 216 -22.04 -3.75 14.59
N THR A 217 -22.92 -3.04 15.28
CA THR A 217 -23.75 -3.60 16.37
C THR A 217 -24.98 -4.34 15.84
N SER A 218 -25.31 -4.14 14.56
CA SER A 218 -26.45 -4.76 13.87
C SER A 218 -26.06 -5.16 12.45
N LYS A 219 -26.60 -6.28 11.98
CA LYS A 219 -26.38 -6.75 10.59
C LYS A 219 -27.16 -5.92 9.56
N SER A 220 -28.15 -5.18 9.98
CA SER A 220 -28.88 -4.24 9.14
C SER A 220 -29.41 -3.09 9.97
N ILE A 221 -29.31 -1.89 9.45
CA ILE A 221 -29.81 -0.68 10.06
C ILE A 221 -30.75 0.01 9.07
N THR A 222 -31.98 0.28 9.50
CA THR A 222 -32.90 1.09 8.69
C THR A 222 -32.72 2.56 9.08
N SER A 223 -32.35 3.38 8.12
CA SER A 223 -32.14 4.80 8.33
C SER A 223 -33.48 5.50 8.57
N ALA A 224 -33.55 6.31 9.61
CA ALA A 224 -34.73 7.15 9.90
C ALA A 224 -34.84 8.37 8.95
N ILE A 225 -33.78 8.66 8.19
CA ILE A 225 -33.69 9.83 7.29
C ILE A 225 -34.28 9.52 5.92
N ASP A 226 -33.88 8.39 5.32
CA ASP A 226 -34.24 8.01 3.95
C ASP A 226 -34.99 6.68 3.84
N GLY A 227 -35.22 6.00 4.97
CA GLY A 227 -35.87 4.68 5.01
C GLY A 227 -35.07 3.55 4.38
N GLY A 228 -33.84 3.81 3.94
CA GLY A 228 -32.95 2.82 3.36
C GLY A 228 -32.44 1.82 4.42
N THR A 229 -32.30 0.55 4.03
CA THR A 229 -31.68 -0.47 4.88
C THR A 229 -30.25 -0.71 4.44
N TYR A 230 -29.31 -0.55 5.36
CA TYR A 230 -27.86 -0.71 5.16
C TYR A 230 -27.36 -1.91 5.95
N SER A 231 -26.54 -2.75 5.35
CA SER A 231 -25.96 -3.97 5.91
C SER A 231 -24.43 -3.94 5.88
#